data_cd1067f820d956d861d77d315bd59fac
#
_entry.id   cd1067f820d956d861d77d315bd59fac
#
_cell.length_a   1.000
_cell.length_b   1.000
_cell.length_c   1.000
_cell.angle_alpha   90.00
_cell.angle_beta   90.00
_cell.angle_gamma   90.00
#
_symmetry.space_group_name_H-M   'P 1'
#
loop_
_entity.id
_entity.type
_entity.pdbx_description
1 polymer ?
#
loop_
_entity_poly.entity_id
_entity_poly.type
_entity_poly.pdbx_seq_one_letter_code
_entity_poly.pdbx_strand_id
1 'polypeptide(L)'
;TFIGPLLVIKEDPSDGSAGEAAEPKVPLWQSIKQTLANKTFLIYMSSVATFFFGLQFFLGGLAFIAADMMHITEAQLGLMNAAAFAPIPIMLILFNLITKKWGAKVAFRAALLIFAVGMLLFPLTWDQLNIPVSPLIIGIIATGIGSFSIGAFFTIPYAFPAHIAAVDAEQTGKNRAGMFFAVQGVINQFMGSLAGAVLTMLLTWKFGVVAIGPFVALTMVLAFFLFKNYPLGKPTAKQS
;
A
#
# COMPACT_ATOMS: atom_id res chain seq x y z
N THR A 1 5.39 -24.37 -9.00
CA THR A 1 5.33 -25.74 -8.46
C THR A 1 4.94 -25.68 -6.98
N PHE A 2 3.61 -25.56 -6.68
CA PHE A 2 3.08 -25.46 -5.30
C PHE A 2 2.62 -26.81 -4.72
N ILE A 3 2.99 -27.93 -5.34
CA ILE A 3 2.54 -29.29 -4.93
C ILE A 3 3.38 -29.85 -3.78
N GLY A 4 4.63 -29.40 -3.61
CA GLY A 4 5.55 -29.93 -2.58
C GLY A 4 5.08 -29.72 -1.13
N PRO A 5 4.60 -28.53 -0.73
CA PRO A 5 4.14 -28.30 0.64
C PRO A 5 2.89 -29.09 1.01
N LEU A 6 1.99 -29.37 0.05
CA LEU A 6 0.75 -30.11 0.30
C LEU A 6 0.97 -31.60 0.60
N LEU A 7 2.12 -32.16 0.22
CA LEU A 7 2.47 -33.56 0.47
C LEU A 7 3.21 -33.79 1.79
N VAL A 8 3.70 -32.69 2.42
CA VAL A 8 4.51 -32.76 3.65
C VAL A 8 3.71 -32.37 4.89
N ILE A 9 2.62 -31.60 4.73
CA ILE A 9 1.75 -31.25 5.86
C ILE A 9 0.81 -32.44 6.12
N LYS A 10 1.25 -33.37 6.97
CA LYS A 10 0.35 -34.31 7.64
C LYS A 10 -0.26 -33.53 8.80
N GLU A 11 -1.47 -33.03 8.62
CA GLU A 11 -2.26 -32.56 9.76
C GLU A 11 -2.57 -33.76 10.64
N ASP A 12 -2.04 -33.77 11.87
CA ASP A 12 -2.37 -34.78 12.87
C ASP A 12 -3.80 -34.47 13.36
N PRO A 13 -4.78 -35.34 13.19
CA PRO A 13 -6.17 -35.06 13.60
C PRO A 13 -6.32 -34.79 15.11
N SER A 14 -5.27 -35.05 15.90
CA SER A 14 -5.26 -34.85 17.33
C SER A 14 -4.90 -33.43 17.77
N ASP A 15 -4.30 -32.59 16.91
CA ASP A 15 -3.89 -31.22 17.26
C ASP A 15 -5.01 -30.16 17.12
N GLY A 16 -6.15 -30.53 16.55
CA GLY A 16 -7.30 -29.61 16.34
C GLY A 16 -8.43 -29.74 17.39
N SER A 17 -8.33 -30.65 18.38
CA SER A 17 -9.49 -30.97 19.21
C SER A 17 -9.33 -30.68 20.72
N ALA A 18 -8.25 -30.06 21.16
CA ALA A 18 -8.14 -29.66 22.57
C ALA A 18 -8.55 -28.19 22.76
N GLY A 19 -9.85 -27.95 22.92
CA GLY A 19 -10.32 -26.83 23.74
C GLY A 19 -10.85 -25.55 23.08
N GLU A 20 -11.07 -25.49 21.77
CA GLU A 20 -11.93 -24.43 21.25
C GLU A 20 -13.38 -24.91 21.21
N ALA A 21 -14.16 -24.48 22.23
CA ALA A 21 -15.61 -24.52 22.12
C ALA A 21 -15.99 -23.90 20.77
N ALA A 22 -16.70 -24.66 19.93
CA ALA A 22 -17.11 -24.22 18.60
C ALA A 22 -17.80 -22.85 18.71
N GLU A 23 -17.08 -21.78 18.41
CA GLU A 23 -17.67 -20.44 18.37
C GLU A 23 -18.89 -20.50 17.46
N PRO A 24 -20.04 -19.93 17.86
CA PRO A 24 -21.23 -19.95 17.03
C PRO A 24 -20.88 -19.35 15.66
N LYS A 25 -21.05 -20.18 14.61
CA LYS A 25 -20.73 -19.79 13.23
C LYS A 25 -21.57 -18.58 12.84
N VAL A 26 -20.99 -17.38 13.00
CA VAL A 26 -21.63 -16.13 12.56
C VAL A 26 -21.71 -16.19 11.02
N PRO A 27 -22.88 -15.97 10.41
CA PRO A 27 -23.02 -15.95 8.97
C PRO A 27 -22.00 -15.00 8.33
N LEU A 28 -21.35 -15.42 7.25
CA LEU A 28 -20.29 -14.68 6.57
C LEU A 28 -20.68 -13.22 6.31
N TRP A 29 -21.90 -12.99 5.82
CA TRP A 29 -22.42 -11.64 5.56
C TRP A 29 -22.52 -10.77 6.82
N GLN A 30 -22.90 -11.35 7.94
CA GLN A 30 -22.94 -10.63 9.21
C GLN A 30 -21.54 -10.26 9.70
N SER A 31 -20.55 -11.13 9.52
CA SER A 31 -19.15 -10.86 9.85
C SER A 31 -18.57 -9.75 8.98
N ILE A 32 -18.87 -9.73 7.68
CA ILE A 32 -18.49 -8.64 6.76
C ILE A 32 -19.12 -7.32 7.23
N LYS A 33 -20.43 -7.31 7.51
CA LYS A 33 -21.15 -6.11 7.96
C LYS A 33 -20.59 -5.56 9.28
N GLN A 34 -20.27 -6.44 10.22
CA GLN A 34 -19.66 -6.05 11.51
C GLN A 34 -18.24 -5.50 11.33
N THR A 35 -17.42 -6.09 10.43
CA THR A 35 -16.09 -5.60 10.09
C THR A 35 -16.16 -4.21 9.46
N LEU A 36 -17.07 -4.01 8.52
CA LEU A 36 -17.33 -2.69 7.89
C LEU A 36 -18.00 -1.69 8.84
N ALA A 37 -18.63 -2.12 9.92
CA ALA A 37 -19.14 -1.22 10.95
C ALA A 37 -18.04 -0.71 11.90
N ASN A 38 -16.85 -1.33 11.92
CA ASN A 38 -15.75 -0.89 12.76
C ASN A 38 -15.16 0.44 12.20
N LYS A 39 -15.42 1.53 12.92
CA LYS A 39 -15.03 2.89 12.49
C LYS A 39 -13.52 3.05 12.31
N THR A 40 -12.71 2.43 13.18
CA THR A 40 -11.26 2.45 13.08
C THR A 40 -10.78 1.77 11.81
N PHE A 41 -11.37 0.62 11.47
CA PHE A 41 -11.11 -0.09 10.24
C PHE A 41 -11.52 0.71 9.00
N LEU A 42 -12.68 1.37 9.01
CA LEU A 42 -13.10 2.19 7.87
C LEU A 42 -12.15 3.37 7.61
N ILE A 43 -11.69 4.07 8.65
CA ILE A 43 -10.72 5.15 8.50
C ILE A 43 -9.40 4.62 7.94
N TYR A 44 -8.94 3.49 8.45
CA TYR A 44 -7.75 2.79 7.92
C TYR A 44 -7.95 2.41 6.46
N MET A 45 -9.03 1.69 6.15
CA MET A 45 -9.30 1.18 4.81
C MET A 45 -9.48 2.29 3.77
N SER A 46 -10.17 3.38 4.12
CA SER A 46 -10.34 4.50 3.18
C SER A 46 -8.99 5.07 2.73
N SER A 47 -8.04 5.22 3.66
CA SER A 47 -6.70 5.72 3.35
C SER A 47 -5.86 4.69 2.60
N VAL A 48 -5.82 3.44 3.07
CA VAL A 48 -5.00 2.39 2.45
C VAL A 48 -5.53 2.00 1.07
N ALA A 49 -6.84 1.96 0.88
CA ALA A 49 -7.46 1.73 -0.42
C ALA A 49 -7.09 2.83 -1.43
N THR A 50 -7.14 4.10 -1.01
CA THR A 50 -6.71 5.25 -1.83
C THR A 50 -5.22 5.19 -2.15
N PHE A 51 -4.39 4.84 -1.16
CA PHE A 51 -2.95 4.63 -1.37
C PHE A 51 -2.69 3.48 -2.35
N PHE A 52 -3.35 2.34 -2.16
CA PHE A 52 -3.21 1.18 -3.04
C PHE A 52 -3.64 1.49 -4.48
N PHE A 53 -4.76 2.21 -4.64
CA PHE A 53 -5.20 2.71 -5.94
C PHE A 53 -4.10 3.54 -6.61
N GLY A 54 -3.55 4.55 -5.93
CA GLY A 54 -2.51 5.40 -6.49
C GLY A 54 -1.22 4.66 -6.80
N LEU A 55 -0.81 3.70 -5.94
CA LEU A 55 0.36 2.87 -6.17
C LEU A 55 0.18 1.98 -7.42
N GLN A 56 -0.95 1.29 -7.56
CA GLN A 56 -1.24 0.45 -8.71
C GLN A 56 -1.38 1.28 -10.00
N PHE A 57 -1.97 2.46 -9.89
CA PHE A 57 -2.06 3.41 -10.99
C PHE A 57 -0.67 3.84 -11.48
N PHE A 58 0.25 4.15 -10.56
CA PHE A 58 1.64 4.49 -10.89
C PHE A 58 2.38 3.30 -11.51
N LEU A 59 2.31 2.11 -10.89
CA LEU A 59 2.99 0.92 -11.40
C LEU A 59 2.52 0.56 -12.82
N GLY A 60 1.22 0.65 -13.08
CA GLY A 60 0.66 0.46 -14.42
C GLY A 60 1.04 1.57 -15.41
N GLY A 61 1.17 2.80 -14.92
CA GLY A 61 1.51 3.98 -15.72
C GLY A 61 3.01 4.14 -16.03
N LEU A 62 3.89 3.50 -15.25
CA LEU A 62 5.34 3.72 -15.34
C LEU A 62 5.92 3.37 -16.71
N ALA A 63 5.43 2.33 -17.36
CA ALA A 63 5.85 1.94 -18.70
C ALA A 63 5.51 3.02 -19.74
N PHE A 64 4.33 3.63 -19.65
CA PHE A 64 3.92 4.74 -20.53
C PHE A 64 4.74 6.01 -20.27
N ILE A 65 5.03 6.33 -19.01
CA ILE A 65 5.95 7.41 -18.65
C ILE A 65 7.31 7.19 -19.32
N ALA A 66 7.86 5.98 -19.22
CA ALA A 66 9.16 5.63 -19.78
C ALA A 66 9.17 5.72 -21.31
N ALA A 67 8.16 5.16 -21.98
CA ALA A 67 8.11 5.08 -23.44
C ALA A 67 7.69 6.40 -24.09
N ASP A 68 6.59 6.99 -23.64
CA ASP A 68 5.90 8.07 -24.36
C ASP A 68 6.29 9.47 -23.88
N MET A 69 6.87 9.60 -22.68
CA MET A 69 7.25 10.89 -22.10
C MET A 69 8.75 11.05 -21.95
N MET A 70 9.46 10.00 -21.51
CA MET A 70 10.90 10.05 -21.29
C MET A 70 11.70 9.54 -22.49
N HIS A 71 11.09 8.79 -23.40
CA HIS A 71 11.71 8.13 -24.56
C HIS A 71 12.95 7.29 -24.19
N ILE A 72 12.88 6.59 -23.04
CA ILE A 72 13.96 5.74 -22.54
C ILE A 72 13.76 4.28 -22.97
N THR A 73 14.88 3.53 -23.01
CA THR A 73 14.89 2.12 -23.37
C THR A 73 14.36 1.23 -22.23
N GLU A 74 13.97 -0.01 -22.54
CA GLU A 74 13.55 -1.00 -21.53
C GLU A 74 14.65 -1.27 -20.46
N ALA A 75 15.92 -1.27 -20.88
CA ALA A 75 17.05 -1.42 -19.96
C ALA A 75 17.13 -0.25 -18.97
N GLN A 76 16.87 0.98 -19.43
CA GLN A 76 16.82 2.18 -18.58
C GLN A 76 15.61 2.18 -17.66
N LEU A 77 14.45 1.71 -18.14
CA LEU A 77 13.28 1.46 -17.28
C LEU A 77 13.61 0.40 -16.20
N GLY A 78 14.39 -0.62 -16.56
CA GLY A 78 14.93 -1.60 -15.60
C GLY A 78 15.75 -0.95 -14.48
N LEU A 79 16.57 0.06 -14.78
CA LEU A 79 17.33 0.83 -13.79
C LEU A 79 16.39 1.64 -12.85
N MET A 80 15.33 2.25 -13.39
CA MET A 80 14.35 2.95 -12.58
C MET A 80 13.59 2.00 -11.64
N ASN A 81 13.22 0.82 -12.14
CA ASN A 81 12.63 -0.23 -11.29
C ASN A 81 13.62 -0.70 -10.22
N ALA A 82 14.89 -0.87 -10.55
CA ALA A 82 15.92 -1.20 -9.57
C ALA A 82 16.04 -0.11 -8.50
N ALA A 83 16.00 1.17 -8.87
CA ALA A 83 16.01 2.28 -7.91
C ALA A 83 14.76 2.30 -7.00
N ALA A 84 13.61 1.85 -7.50
CA ALA A 84 12.39 1.74 -6.72
C ALA A 84 12.41 0.56 -5.74
N PHE A 85 12.94 -0.60 -6.14
CA PHE A 85 12.78 -1.85 -5.39
C PHE A 85 14.04 -2.29 -4.64
N ALA A 86 15.26 -2.04 -5.15
CA ALA A 86 16.49 -2.46 -4.48
C ALA A 86 16.70 -1.82 -3.09
N PRO A 87 16.31 -0.56 -2.81
CA PRO A 87 16.45 0.03 -1.49
C PRO A 87 15.41 -0.48 -0.46
N ILE A 88 14.37 -1.23 -0.86
CA ILE A 88 13.26 -1.64 0.03
C ILE A 88 13.73 -2.26 1.35
N PRO A 89 14.71 -3.19 1.42
CA PRO A 89 15.15 -3.74 2.69
C PRO A 89 15.65 -2.67 3.66
N ILE A 90 16.39 -1.68 3.17
CA ILE A 90 16.87 -0.54 3.96
C ILE A 90 15.69 0.35 4.36
N MET A 91 14.77 0.61 3.46
CA MET A 91 13.59 1.44 3.70
C MET A 91 12.62 0.81 4.71
N LEU A 92 12.53 -0.52 4.77
CA LEU A 92 11.80 -1.25 5.80
C LEU A 92 12.40 -1.01 7.19
N ILE A 93 13.73 -1.07 7.31
CA ILE A 93 14.43 -0.78 8.57
C ILE A 93 14.16 0.66 8.98
N LEU A 94 14.32 1.61 8.06
CA LEU A 94 14.09 3.03 8.31
C LEU A 94 12.63 3.30 8.70
N PHE A 95 11.65 2.70 8.02
CA PHE A 95 10.24 2.79 8.36
C PHE A 95 9.95 2.27 9.78
N ASN A 96 10.54 1.13 10.15
CA ASN A 96 10.41 0.57 11.49
C ASN A 96 11.05 1.46 12.57
N LEU A 97 12.20 2.08 12.30
CA LEU A 97 12.83 3.04 13.22
C LEU A 97 11.95 4.29 13.41
N ILE A 98 11.37 4.82 12.34
CA ILE A 98 10.43 5.93 12.39
C ILE A 98 9.17 5.54 13.19
N THR A 99 8.66 4.34 12.93
CA THR A 99 7.49 3.80 13.63
C THR A 99 7.76 3.65 15.15
N LYS A 100 8.93 3.17 15.54
CA LYS A 100 9.32 3.06 16.96
C LYS A 100 9.45 4.42 17.64
N LYS A 101 10.01 5.41 16.94
CA LYS A 101 10.28 6.74 17.52
C LYS A 101 9.06 7.64 17.55
N TRP A 102 8.27 7.67 16.47
CA TRP A 102 7.17 8.64 16.29
C TRP A 102 5.79 7.99 16.14
N GLY A 103 5.73 6.66 16.10
CA GLY A 103 4.49 5.90 15.94
C GLY A 103 4.15 5.61 14.48
N ALA A 104 3.43 4.51 14.27
CA ALA A 104 3.04 4.01 12.96
C ALA A 104 2.19 5.02 12.16
N LYS A 105 1.34 5.81 12.83
CA LYS A 105 0.53 6.86 12.22
C LYS A 105 1.38 7.92 11.54
N VAL A 106 2.43 8.38 12.22
CA VAL A 106 3.34 9.41 11.70
C VAL A 106 4.16 8.82 10.55
N ALA A 107 4.70 7.61 10.73
CA ALA A 107 5.48 6.91 9.71
C ALA A 107 4.69 6.73 8.41
N PHE A 108 3.43 6.29 8.49
CA PHE A 108 2.59 6.11 7.31
C PHE A 108 2.27 7.43 6.62
N ARG A 109 1.89 8.46 7.38
CA ARG A 109 1.61 9.78 6.81
C ARG A 109 2.84 10.39 6.14
N ALA A 110 4.03 10.20 6.73
CA ALA A 110 5.29 10.63 6.10
C ALA A 110 5.53 9.88 4.78
N ALA A 111 5.30 8.55 4.76
CA ALA A 111 5.43 7.76 3.54
C ALA A 111 4.51 8.27 2.42
N LEU A 112 3.26 8.59 2.71
CA LEU A 112 2.32 9.14 1.72
C LEU A 112 2.82 10.46 1.12
N LEU A 113 3.33 11.38 1.94
CA LEU A 113 3.84 12.67 1.46
C LEU A 113 5.15 12.52 0.68
N ILE A 114 6.06 11.65 1.13
CA ILE A 114 7.31 11.35 0.43
C ILE A 114 6.99 10.78 -0.96
N PHE A 115 6.03 9.87 -1.05
CA PHE A 115 5.61 9.34 -2.34
C PHE A 115 5.01 10.42 -3.24
N ALA A 116 4.14 11.28 -2.70
CA ALA A 116 3.56 12.39 -3.45
C ALA A 116 4.64 13.31 -4.02
N VAL A 117 5.68 13.64 -3.24
CA VAL A 117 6.82 14.44 -3.70
C VAL A 117 7.56 13.74 -4.83
N GLY A 118 7.86 12.44 -4.69
CA GLY A 118 8.48 11.65 -5.76
C GLY A 118 7.66 11.68 -7.05
N MET A 119 6.33 11.55 -6.93
CA MET A 119 5.44 11.56 -8.11
C MET A 119 5.37 12.90 -8.81
N LEU A 120 5.49 14.01 -8.07
CA LEU A 120 5.53 15.36 -8.65
C LEU A 120 6.82 15.66 -9.43
N LEU A 121 7.86 14.83 -9.33
CA LEU A 121 9.07 14.95 -10.15
C LEU A 121 8.88 14.39 -11.55
N PHE A 122 7.93 13.46 -11.77
CA PHE A 122 7.75 12.85 -13.09
C PHE A 122 7.41 13.83 -14.20
N PRO A 123 6.52 14.82 -14.05
CA PRO A 123 6.29 15.83 -15.09
C PRO A 123 7.56 16.55 -15.56
N LEU A 124 8.58 16.65 -14.70
CA LEU A 124 9.85 17.27 -15.07
C LEU A 124 10.68 16.41 -16.04
N THR A 125 10.32 15.15 -16.25
CA THR A 125 10.97 14.27 -17.24
C THR A 125 10.42 14.46 -18.65
N TRP A 126 9.40 15.31 -18.82
CA TRP A 126 8.80 15.59 -20.11
C TRP A 126 9.78 16.36 -20.99
N ASP A 127 10.11 15.80 -22.16
CA ASP A 127 11.10 16.33 -23.09
C ASP A 127 10.81 17.76 -23.56
N GLN A 128 9.52 18.14 -23.70
CA GLN A 128 9.13 19.49 -24.11
C GLN A 128 9.50 20.58 -23.11
N LEU A 129 9.80 20.23 -21.86
CA LEU A 129 10.24 21.20 -20.85
C LEU A 129 11.71 21.63 -21.03
N ASN A 130 12.49 20.94 -21.87
CA ASN A 130 13.89 21.22 -22.15
C ASN A 130 14.75 21.43 -20.89
N ILE A 131 14.50 20.64 -19.84
CA ILE A 131 15.25 20.71 -18.59
C ILE A 131 16.67 20.19 -18.85
N PRO A 132 17.74 20.90 -18.41
CA PRO A 132 19.14 20.51 -18.68
C PRO A 132 19.61 19.31 -17.83
N VAL A 133 18.71 18.39 -17.48
CA VAL A 133 18.96 17.16 -16.71
C VAL A 133 18.34 16.00 -17.48
N SER A 134 19.05 14.90 -17.60
CA SER A 134 18.53 13.70 -18.25
C SER A 134 17.24 13.23 -17.60
N PRO A 135 16.16 12.96 -18.37
CA PRO A 135 14.91 12.40 -17.87
C PRO A 135 15.11 11.14 -17.03
N LEU A 136 16.07 10.29 -17.42
CA LEU A 136 16.42 9.07 -16.67
C LEU A 136 16.90 9.39 -15.25
N ILE A 137 17.75 10.40 -15.07
CA ILE A 137 18.26 10.78 -13.74
C ILE A 137 17.10 11.26 -12.85
N ILE A 138 16.22 12.11 -13.38
CA ILE A 138 15.03 12.57 -12.66
C ILE A 138 14.15 11.38 -12.29
N GLY A 139 13.90 10.45 -13.22
CA GLY A 139 13.12 9.26 -12.99
C GLY A 139 13.70 8.34 -11.91
N ILE A 140 15.04 8.13 -11.91
CA ILE A 140 15.73 7.35 -10.87
C ILE A 140 15.60 8.03 -9.50
N ILE A 141 15.74 9.34 -9.42
CA ILE A 141 15.55 10.09 -8.17
C ILE A 141 14.10 9.97 -7.70
N ALA A 142 13.14 10.17 -8.59
CA ALA A 142 11.71 10.09 -8.27
C ALA A 142 11.31 8.69 -7.74
N THR A 143 11.74 7.63 -8.42
CA THR A 143 11.49 6.24 -8.00
C THR A 143 12.25 5.88 -6.72
N GLY A 144 13.49 6.35 -6.56
CA GLY A 144 14.29 6.18 -5.35
C GLY A 144 13.64 6.84 -4.12
N ILE A 145 13.10 8.06 -4.26
CA ILE A 145 12.29 8.71 -3.22
C ILE A 145 11.04 7.87 -2.92
N GLY A 146 10.37 7.36 -3.95
CA GLY A 146 9.20 6.51 -3.81
C GLY A 146 9.44 5.18 -3.09
N SER A 147 10.68 4.67 -3.10
CA SER A 147 11.05 3.38 -2.51
C SER A 147 10.72 3.29 -1.00
N PHE A 148 10.82 4.41 -0.27
CA PHE A 148 10.44 4.47 1.15
C PHE A 148 8.96 4.11 1.34
N SER A 149 8.09 4.59 0.49
CA SER A 149 6.66 4.36 0.56
C SER A 149 6.28 2.95 0.09
N ILE A 150 7.01 2.41 -0.88
CA ILE A 150 6.88 1.01 -1.30
C ILE A 150 7.28 0.11 -0.12
N GLY A 151 8.35 0.43 0.60
CA GLY A 151 8.74 -0.27 1.84
C GLY A 151 7.63 -0.23 2.90
N ALA A 152 7.03 0.93 3.13
CA ALA A 152 5.88 1.08 4.02
C ALA A 152 4.69 0.20 3.60
N PHE A 153 4.44 0.05 2.29
CA PHE A 153 3.40 -0.82 1.75
C PHE A 153 3.56 -2.29 2.17
N PHE A 154 4.77 -2.77 2.30
CA PHE A 154 5.01 -4.15 2.77
C PHE A 154 4.78 -4.35 4.28
N THR A 155 4.66 -3.29 5.05
CA THR A 155 4.45 -3.38 6.51
C THR A 155 3.01 -3.07 6.91
N ILE A 156 2.44 -2.02 6.37
CA ILE A 156 1.17 -1.43 6.80
C ILE A 156 -0.03 -2.37 6.62
N PRO A 157 -0.20 -3.08 5.48
CA PRO A 157 -1.34 -3.96 5.25
C PRO A 157 -1.41 -5.15 6.20
N TYR A 158 -0.32 -5.44 6.90
CA TYR A 158 -0.26 -6.54 7.87
C TYR A 158 -0.35 -6.03 9.32
N ALA A 159 0.36 -4.96 9.64
CA ALA A 159 0.45 -4.45 11.00
C ALA A 159 -0.87 -3.82 11.50
N PHE A 160 -1.51 -2.99 10.67
CA PHE A 160 -2.71 -2.27 11.10
C PHE A 160 -3.95 -3.15 11.24
N PRO A 161 -4.29 -4.04 10.28
CA PRO A 161 -5.43 -4.94 10.45
C PRO A 161 -5.26 -5.89 11.63
N ALA A 162 -4.04 -6.40 11.86
CA ALA A 162 -3.76 -7.24 13.02
C ALA A 162 -4.01 -6.50 14.32
N HIS A 163 -3.55 -5.25 14.44
CA HIS A 163 -3.80 -4.41 15.62
C HIS A 163 -5.28 -4.07 15.78
N ILE A 164 -5.98 -3.70 14.72
CA ILE A 164 -7.42 -3.40 14.76
C ILE A 164 -8.19 -4.64 15.19
N ALA A 165 -7.84 -5.81 14.66
CA ALA A 165 -8.47 -7.08 15.01
C ALA A 165 -8.23 -7.46 16.48
N ALA A 166 -7.03 -7.21 17.02
CA ALA A 166 -6.73 -7.47 18.42
C ALA A 166 -7.58 -6.60 19.35
N VAL A 167 -7.65 -5.28 19.07
CA VAL A 167 -8.52 -4.34 19.83
C VAL A 167 -10.01 -4.71 19.71
N ASP A 168 -10.44 -5.12 18.52
CA ASP A 168 -11.83 -5.57 18.30
C ASP A 168 -12.13 -6.85 19.09
N ALA A 169 -11.20 -7.80 19.16
CA ALA A 169 -11.34 -9.03 19.93
C ALA A 169 -11.41 -8.74 21.44
N GLU A 170 -10.62 -7.81 21.96
CA GLU A 170 -10.70 -7.37 23.36
C GLU A 170 -12.05 -6.75 23.70
N GLN A 171 -12.66 -5.98 22.78
CA GLN A 171 -13.95 -5.31 22.98
C GLN A 171 -15.15 -6.23 22.78
N THR A 172 -15.07 -7.18 21.87
CA THR A 172 -16.22 -8.02 21.47
C THR A 172 -16.16 -9.46 21.99
N GLY A 173 -14.99 -9.89 22.50
CA GLY A 173 -14.74 -11.28 22.90
C GLY A 173 -14.66 -12.25 21.71
N LYS A 174 -14.57 -11.75 20.45
CA LYS A 174 -14.60 -12.58 19.23
C LYS A 174 -13.35 -12.33 18.38
N ASN A 175 -12.63 -13.40 18.05
CA ASN A 175 -11.49 -13.30 17.13
C ASN A 175 -11.99 -13.26 15.68
N ARG A 176 -11.91 -12.09 15.05
CA ARG A 176 -12.32 -11.86 13.66
C ARG A 176 -11.15 -11.40 12.77
N ALA A 177 -9.92 -11.67 13.18
CA ALA A 177 -8.72 -11.22 12.45
C ALA A 177 -8.76 -11.61 10.96
N GLY A 178 -9.09 -12.86 10.65
CA GLY A 178 -9.21 -13.33 9.27
C GLY A 178 -10.20 -12.51 8.43
N MET A 179 -11.29 -12.02 9.03
CA MET A 179 -12.29 -11.21 8.32
C MET A 179 -11.76 -9.81 7.96
N PHE A 180 -10.99 -9.18 8.85
CA PHE A 180 -10.36 -7.89 8.55
C PHE A 180 -9.40 -7.99 7.37
N PHE A 181 -8.58 -9.04 7.32
CA PHE A 181 -7.68 -9.28 6.18
C PHE A 181 -8.42 -9.65 4.90
N ALA A 182 -9.47 -10.46 4.99
CA ALA A 182 -10.28 -10.84 3.82
C ALA A 182 -10.96 -9.62 3.18
N VAL A 183 -11.61 -8.78 3.97
CA VAL A 183 -12.26 -7.55 3.49
C VAL A 183 -11.23 -6.59 2.89
N GLN A 184 -10.07 -6.42 3.53
CA GLN A 184 -8.98 -5.62 2.98
C GLN A 184 -8.50 -6.16 1.63
N GLY A 185 -8.29 -7.48 1.52
CA GLY A 185 -7.85 -8.11 0.27
C GLY A 185 -8.81 -7.83 -0.89
N VAL A 186 -10.12 -7.99 -0.64
CA VAL A 186 -11.17 -7.70 -1.65
C VAL A 186 -11.15 -6.22 -2.07
N ILE A 187 -11.08 -5.31 -1.11
CA ILE A 187 -11.04 -3.86 -1.40
C ILE A 187 -9.77 -3.50 -2.18
N ASN A 188 -8.61 -4.03 -1.79
CA ASN A 188 -7.35 -3.76 -2.50
C ASN A 188 -7.39 -4.28 -3.94
N GLN A 189 -7.93 -5.49 -4.16
CA GLN A 189 -8.07 -6.04 -5.51
C GLN A 189 -9.01 -5.19 -6.38
N PHE A 190 -10.12 -4.73 -5.82
CA PHE A 190 -11.04 -3.83 -6.50
C PHE A 190 -10.35 -2.48 -6.86
N MET A 191 -9.59 -1.90 -5.92
CA MET A 191 -8.85 -0.66 -6.17
C MET A 191 -7.75 -0.82 -7.22
N GLY A 192 -7.07 -1.96 -7.27
CA GLY A 192 -6.11 -2.28 -8.34
C GLY A 192 -6.76 -2.33 -9.72
N SER A 193 -7.91 -3.01 -9.83
CA SER A 193 -8.68 -3.08 -11.08
C SER A 193 -9.20 -1.70 -11.50
N LEU A 194 -9.71 -0.91 -10.54
CA LEU A 194 -10.17 0.44 -10.79
C LEU A 194 -9.03 1.36 -11.25
N ALA A 195 -7.84 1.20 -10.65
CA ALA A 195 -6.65 1.95 -11.06
C ALA A 195 -6.30 1.71 -12.54
N GLY A 196 -6.33 0.46 -13.00
CA GLY A 196 -6.11 0.12 -14.40
C GLY A 196 -7.15 0.74 -15.34
N ALA A 197 -8.43 0.68 -14.97
CA ALA A 197 -9.50 1.27 -15.77
C ALA A 197 -9.36 2.82 -15.88
N VAL A 198 -9.10 3.50 -14.75
CA VAL A 198 -8.92 4.96 -14.73
C VAL A 198 -7.65 5.37 -15.47
N LEU A 199 -6.56 4.58 -15.36
CA LEU A 199 -5.34 4.82 -16.13
C LEU A 199 -5.61 4.77 -17.63
N THR A 200 -6.32 3.74 -18.09
CA THR A 200 -6.69 3.62 -19.52
C THR A 200 -7.48 4.83 -19.98
N MET A 201 -8.44 5.31 -19.19
CA MET A 201 -9.18 6.55 -19.51
C MET A 201 -8.26 7.77 -19.56
N LEU A 202 -7.36 7.92 -18.58
CA LEU A 202 -6.43 9.05 -18.56
C LEU A 202 -5.54 9.09 -19.79
N LEU A 203 -5.05 7.93 -20.25
CA LEU A 203 -4.18 7.81 -21.41
C LEU A 203 -4.86 8.18 -22.74
N THR A 204 -6.20 8.27 -22.81
CA THR A 204 -6.89 8.78 -24.01
C THR A 204 -6.74 10.29 -24.17
N TRP A 205 -6.31 11.02 -23.16
CA TRP A 205 -6.14 12.47 -23.20
C TRP A 205 -4.75 12.84 -23.73
N LYS A 206 -4.66 13.95 -24.45
CA LYS A 206 -3.40 14.44 -25.05
C LYS A 206 -2.24 14.58 -24.04
N PHE A 207 -2.55 14.94 -22.80
CA PHE A 207 -1.57 15.11 -21.72
C PHE A 207 -1.68 14.02 -20.65
N GLY A 208 -2.33 12.90 -20.98
CA GLY A 208 -2.64 11.85 -20.03
C GLY A 208 -1.40 11.26 -19.36
N VAL A 209 -0.33 11.02 -20.13
CA VAL A 209 0.92 10.47 -19.60
C VAL A 209 1.59 11.43 -18.60
N VAL A 210 1.64 12.73 -18.94
CA VAL A 210 2.21 13.77 -18.05
C VAL A 210 1.40 13.90 -16.75
N ALA A 211 0.08 13.68 -16.83
CA ALA A 211 -0.83 13.78 -15.69
C ALA A 211 -0.73 12.60 -14.71
N ILE A 212 -0.07 11.48 -15.08
CA ILE A 212 0.05 10.30 -14.20
C ILE A 212 0.68 10.66 -12.86
N GLY A 213 1.83 11.32 -12.86
CA GLY A 213 2.54 11.70 -11.64
C GLY A 213 1.70 12.62 -10.72
N PRO A 214 1.21 13.77 -11.21
CA PRO A 214 0.33 14.65 -10.44
C PRO A 214 -0.94 13.99 -9.93
N PHE A 215 -1.58 13.11 -10.72
CA PHE A 215 -2.77 12.39 -10.31
C PHE A 215 -2.46 11.44 -9.14
N VAL A 216 -1.36 10.68 -9.22
CA VAL A 216 -0.90 9.83 -8.11
C VAL A 216 -0.55 10.67 -6.89
N ALA A 217 0.14 11.79 -7.05
CA ALA A 217 0.44 12.69 -5.93
C ALA A 217 -0.84 13.17 -5.23
N LEU A 218 -1.87 13.51 -6.00
CA LEU A 218 -3.18 13.90 -5.45
C LEU A 218 -3.82 12.76 -4.64
N THR A 219 -3.78 11.52 -5.14
CA THR A 219 -4.31 10.37 -4.39
C THR A 219 -3.54 10.13 -3.10
N MET A 220 -2.22 10.33 -3.07
CA MET A 220 -1.41 10.23 -1.84
C MET A 220 -1.76 11.32 -0.82
N VAL A 221 -1.96 12.54 -1.27
CA VAL A 221 -2.40 13.64 -0.41
C VAL A 221 -3.81 13.38 0.13
N LEU A 222 -4.72 12.85 -0.70
CA LEU A 222 -6.04 12.43 -0.25
C LEU A 222 -5.94 11.33 0.82
N ALA A 223 -5.14 10.29 0.59
CA ALA A 223 -4.91 9.23 1.56
C ALA A 223 -4.34 9.77 2.89
N PHE A 224 -3.44 10.75 2.83
CA PHE A 224 -2.88 11.43 3.99
C PHE A 224 -3.96 12.13 4.84
N PHE A 225 -4.91 12.83 4.21
CA PHE A 225 -6.01 13.50 4.91
C PHE A 225 -7.02 12.49 5.47
N LEU A 226 -7.35 11.43 4.72
CA LEU A 226 -8.24 10.36 5.20
C LEU A 226 -7.67 9.68 6.46
N PHE A 227 -6.34 9.50 6.52
CA PHE A 227 -5.69 8.91 7.68
C PHE A 227 -5.53 9.84 8.89
N LYS A 228 -5.79 11.14 8.74
CA LYS A 228 -5.63 12.13 9.81
C LYS A 228 -6.39 11.74 11.09
N ASN A 229 -7.59 11.24 10.94
CA ASN A 229 -8.50 10.91 12.05
C ASN A 229 -8.30 9.48 12.60
N TYR A 230 -7.28 8.75 12.15
CA TYR A 230 -7.00 7.42 12.67
C TYR A 230 -6.61 7.48 14.17
N PRO A 231 -7.28 6.69 15.06
CA PRO A 231 -7.23 6.91 16.50
C PRO A 231 -5.95 6.44 17.19
N LEU A 232 -5.05 5.69 16.52
CA LEU A 232 -3.82 5.24 17.16
C LEU A 232 -2.91 6.41 17.53
N GLY A 233 -2.78 6.60 18.85
CA GLY A 233 -1.78 7.45 19.48
C GLY A 233 -0.36 6.86 19.41
N LYS A 234 0.59 7.54 20.05
CA LYS A 234 1.98 7.06 20.22
C LYS A 234 1.98 5.65 20.82
N PRO A 235 2.95 4.79 20.46
CA PRO A 235 3.12 3.51 21.16
C PRO A 235 3.21 3.80 22.65
N THR A 236 2.33 3.22 23.44
CA THR A 236 2.52 3.20 24.89
C THR A 236 3.83 2.47 25.13
N ALA A 237 4.78 3.13 25.77
CA ALA A 237 6.10 2.58 26.14
C ALA A 237 5.94 1.53 27.27
N LYS A 238 5.22 0.46 26.99
CA LYS A 238 5.08 -0.73 27.85
C LYS A 238 4.89 -1.94 26.96
N GLN A 239 5.98 -2.38 26.37
CA GLN A 239 6.25 -3.76 25.98
C GLN A 239 7.77 -3.86 25.75
N SER A 240 8.52 -3.77 26.83
CA SER A 240 9.89 -4.25 26.92
C SER A 240 9.87 -5.62 27.57
#